data_97e0e7caca1ec431d511b53f4028cd10
#
_entry.id   97e0e7caca1ec431d511b53f4028cd10
#
_cell.length_a   1.000
_cell.length_b   1.000
_cell.length_c   1.000
_cell.angle_alpha   90.00
_cell.angle_beta   90.00
_cell.angle_gamma   90.00
#
_symmetry.space_group_name_H-M   'P 1'
#
loop_
_entity.id
_entity.type
_entity.pdbx_description
1 polymer ?
#
loop_
_entity_poly.entity_id
_entity_poly.type
_entity_poly.pdbx_seq_one_letter_code
_entity_poly.pdbx_strand_id
1 'polypeptide(L)'
;MTAEARTGALRPYIAIVGVRFRMLLQYRAAAIAGLFTQVVFGLVLIMIYEAFYRSAPAAAQPMTFSQLASYVWLGQALLAMLPWNLDAEVRTMVRSGAVAYELCRPIDLYGLWYARAVAQRTAPTILRAAPMAVVATVGMPLLGLGEWRLSPPASLAAGAGFAVAIGCALALGCAISSLINISLLWTVAADGIVIVTTTLVSFLSGMLIPLPLFPEWAQAALRWLPFAGLVDLPLRIYTGHIAIGGLVPVLARQLGWTIALVVLGRWLLGRGMRRVVVQGG
;
A
#
# COMPACT_ATOMS: atom_id res chain seq x y z
N MET A 1 23.14 -1.21 24.76
CA MET A 1 22.71 -2.32 23.86
C MET A 1 23.49 -2.17 22.57
N THR A 2 24.45 -3.03 22.32
CA THR A 2 25.38 -2.98 21.17
C THR A 2 24.65 -3.22 19.85
N ALA A 3 25.20 -2.75 18.72
CA ALA A 3 24.60 -2.92 17.37
C ALA A 3 24.38 -4.42 17.03
N GLU A 4 25.22 -5.32 17.53
CA GLU A 4 25.08 -6.77 17.36
C GLU A 4 23.85 -7.36 18.06
N ALA A 5 23.50 -6.86 19.25
CA ALA A 5 22.28 -7.28 19.95
C ALA A 5 21.00 -6.83 19.20
N ARG A 6 21.05 -5.67 18.51
CA ARG A 6 19.94 -5.18 17.67
C ARG A 6 19.78 -5.98 16.37
N THR A 7 20.88 -6.37 15.71
CA THR A 7 20.83 -7.22 14.51
C THR A 7 20.34 -8.62 14.83
N GLY A 8 20.66 -9.17 16.00
CA GLY A 8 20.10 -10.44 16.48
C GLY A 8 18.57 -10.42 16.66
N ALA A 9 18.03 -9.30 17.18
CA ALA A 9 16.60 -9.14 17.42
C ALA A 9 15.75 -9.06 16.13
N LEU A 10 16.31 -8.59 15.01
CA LEU A 10 15.61 -8.46 13.72
C LEU A 10 15.68 -9.72 12.85
N ARG A 11 16.64 -10.60 13.07
CA ARG A 11 16.86 -11.83 12.27
C ARG A 11 15.60 -12.70 12.13
N PRO A 12 14.80 -12.97 13.18
CA PRO A 12 13.59 -13.78 13.05
C PRO A 12 12.57 -13.15 12.08
N TYR A 13 12.37 -11.84 12.16
CA TYR A 13 11.41 -11.13 11.30
C TYR A 13 11.84 -11.11 9.84
N ILE A 14 13.13 -10.89 9.57
CA ILE A 14 13.71 -10.95 8.23
C ILE A 14 13.56 -12.36 7.63
N ALA A 15 13.80 -13.41 8.43
CA ALA A 15 13.61 -14.79 8.01
C ALA A 15 12.14 -15.07 7.67
N ILE A 16 11.20 -14.60 8.46
CA ILE A 16 9.74 -14.74 8.24
C ILE A 16 9.35 -14.05 6.92
N VAL A 17 9.79 -12.79 6.73
CA VAL A 17 9.56 -12.06 5.47
C VAL A 17 10.10 -12.86 4.30
N GLY A 18 11.35 -13.32 4.37
CA GLY A 18 12.02 -14.05 3.28
C GLY A 18 11.35 -15.37 2.93
N VAL A 19 10.93 -16.15 3.91
CA VAL A 19 10.23 -17.43 3.69
C VAL A 19 8.85 -17.18 3.05
N ARG A 20 8.06 -16.27 3.61
CA ARG A 20 6.73 -15.93 3.08
C ARG A 20 6.80 -15.27 1.71
N PHE A 21 7.75 -14.41 1.50
CA PHE A 21 7.99 -13.79 0.20
C PHE A 21 8.22 -14.85 -0.88
N ARG A 22 9.13 -15.80 -0.63
CA ARG A 22 9.40 -16.91 -1.58
C ARG A 22 8.17 -17.79 -1.81
N MET A 23 7.38 -18.06 -0.78
CA MET A 23 6.15 -18.81 -0.90
C MET A 23 5.12 -18.08 -1.78
N LEU A 24 4.94 -16.77 -1.58
CA LEU A 24 4.01 -15.95 -2.35
C LEU A 24 4.43 -15.77 -3.81
N LEU A 25 5.73 -15.80 -4.11
CA LEU A 25 6.24 -15.76 -5.49
C LEU A 25 5.85 -16.99 -6.32
N GLN A 26 5.42 -18.09 -5.72
CA GLN A 26 4.96 -19.29 -6.42
C GLN A 26 3.58 -19.09 -7.07
N TYR A 27 2.79 -18.11 -6.62
CA TYR A 27 1.43 -17.85 -7.14
C TYR A 27 1.44 -17.04 -8.45
N ARG A 28 2.25 -17.46 -9.44
CA ARG A 28 2.45 -16.75 -10.70
C ARG A 28 1.16 -16.64 -11.53
N ALA A 29 0.37 -17.70 -11.61
CA ALA A 29 -0.89 -17.68 -12.35
C ALA A 29 -1.87 -16.65 -11.82
N ALA A 30 -2.03 -16.55 -10.49
CA ALA A 30 -2.84 -15.53 -9.87
C ALA A 30 -2.28 -14.11 -10.09
N ALA A 31 -0.95 -13.96 -10.17
CA ALA A 31 -0.32 -12.70 -10.47
C ALA A 31 -0.62 -12.24 -11.91
N ILE A 32 -0.55 -13.16 -12.89
CA ILE A 32 -0.88 -12.87 -14.31
C ILE A 32 -2.35 -12.49 -14.46
N ALA A 33 -3.28 -13.25 -13.85
CA ALA A 33 -4.70 -12.91 -13.87
C ALA A 33 -4.97 -11.52 -13.27
N GLY A 34 -4.33 -11.21 -12.14
CA GLY A 34 -4.41 -9.90 -11.51
C GLY A 34 -3.80 -8.79 -12.37
N LEU A 35 -2.69 -9.04 -13.06
CA LEU A 35 -2.08 -8.10 -14.01
C LEU A 35 -3.05 -7.75 -15.13
N PHE A 36 -3.70 -8.76 -15.76
CA PHE A 36 -4.68 -8.52 -16.81
C PHE A 36 -5.81 -7.60 -16.33
N THR A 37 -6.37 -7.91 -15.17
CA THR A 37 -7.41 -7.07 -14.56
C THR A 37 -6.94 -5.64 -14.33
N GLN A 38 -5.72 -5.45 -13.80
CA GLN A 38 -5.14 -4.14 -13.54
C GLN A 38 -4.87 -3.35 -14.84
N VAL A 39 -4.45 -4.01 -15.93
CA VAL A 39 -4.28 -3.38 -17.24
C VAL A 39 -5.63 -2.88 -17.74
N VAL A 40 -6.67 -3.71 -17.71
CA VAL A 40 -8.02 -3.32 -18.14
C VAL A 40 -8.53 -2.13 -17.32
N PHE A 41 -8.44 -2.19 -15.98
CA PHE A 41 -8.86 -1.07 -15.14
C PHE A 41 -8.02 0.19 -15.38
N GLY A 42 -6.71 0.07 -15.60
CA GLY A 42 -5.84 1.19 -15.95
C GLY A 42 -6.27 1.86 -17.25
N LEU A 43 -6.56 1.08 -18.30
CA LEU A 43 -7.06 1.59 -19.58
C LEU A 43 -8.41 2.31 -19.41
N VAL A 44 -9.37 1.69 -18.70
CA VAL A 44 -10.67 2.30 -18.44
C VAL A 44 -10.55 3.63 -17.71
N LEU A 45 -9.70 3.70 -16.66
CA LEU A 45 -9.47 4.93 -15.93
C LEU A 45 -8.84 6.02 -16.80
N ILE A 46 -7.83 5.68 -17.63
CA ILE A 46 -7.21 6.63 -18.54
C ILE A 46 -8.20 7.14 -19.57
N MET A 47 -9.05 6.26 -20.13
CA MET A 47 -10.12 6.68 -21.05
C MET A 47 -11.10 7.68 -20.42
N ILE A 48 -11.52 7.42 -19.16
CA ILE A 48 -12.41 8.31 -18.42
C ILE A 48 -11.74 9.67 -18.21
N TYR A 49 -10.48 9.66 -17.80
CA TYR A 49 -9.73 10.91 -17.57
C TYR A 49 -9.43 11.66 -18.87
N GLU A 50 -9.15 10.95 -19.96
CA GLU A 50 -8.96 11.60 -21.26
C GLU A 50 -10.23 12.33 -21.70
N ALA A 51 -11.39 11.67 -21.58
CA ALA A 51 -12.68 12.29 -21.90
C ALA A 51 -12.92 13.56 -21.05
N PHE A 52 -12.60 13.50 -19.75
CA PHE A 52 -12.68 14.65 -18.86
C PHE A 52 -11.72 15.77 -19.28
N TYR A 53 -10.45 15.44 -19.59
CA TYR A 53 -9.43 16.43 -19.96
C TYR A 53 -9.72 17.08 -21.32
N ARG A 54 -10.33 16.36 -22.24
CA ARG A 54 -10.78 16.92 -23.54
C ARG A 54 -11.93 17.92 -23.37
N SER A 55 -12.79 17.73 -22.39
CA SER A 55 -13.95 18.59 -22.14
C SER A 55 -13.64 19.78 -21.20
N ALA A 56 -12.61 19.68 -20.35
CA ALA A 56 -12.26 20.71 -19.37
C ALA A 56 -11.27 21.71 -19.92
N PRO A 57 -11.42 23.01 -19.62
CA PRO A 57 -10.40 24.01 -19.96
C PRO A 57 -9.04 23.66 -19.38
N ALA A 58 -7.94 23.88 -20.11
CA ALA A 58 -6.59 23.58 -19.65
C ALA A 58 -6.23 24.25 -18.30
N ALA A 59 -6.78 25.45 -18.06
CA ALA A 59 -6.60 26.17 -16.79
C ALA A 59 -7.23 25.47 -15.56
N ALA A 60 -8.19 24.57 -15.80
CA ALA A 60 -8.85 23.80 -14.75
C ALA A 60 -8.19 22.44 -14.48
N GLN A 61 -7.12 22.11 -15.23
CA GLN A 61 -6.42 20.83 -15.12
C GLN A 61 -5.26 20.94 -14.12
N PRO A 62 -5.33 20.33 -12.92
CA PRO A 62 -4.30 20.49 -11.87
C PRO A 62 -2.98 19.77 -12.19
N MET A 63 -2.97 18.86 -13.16
CA MET A 63 -1.78 18.12 -13.62
C MET A 63 -1.90 17.86 -15.14
N THR A 64 -0.78 17.62 -15.82
CA THR A 64 -0.81 17.30 -17.25
C THR A 64 -1.39 15.90 -17.47
N PHE A 65 -1.93 15.64 -18.68
CA PHE A 65 -2.45 14.32 -19.01
C PHE A 65 -1.39 13.22 -18.92
N SER A 66 -0.16 13.49 -19.34
CA SER A 66 0.99 12.57 -19.19
C SER A 66 1.30 12.24 -17.73
N GLN A 67 1.21 13.22 -16.83
CA GLN A 67 1.36 13.01 -15.38
C GLN A 67 0.24 12.13 -14.86
N LEU A 68 -1.00 12.38 -15.31
CA LEU A 68 -2.18 11.61 -14.91
C LEU A 68 -2.12 10.17 -15.41
N ALA A 69 -1.76 9.94 -16.68
CA ALA A 69 -1.56 8.60 -17.23
C ALA A 69 -0.50 7.81 -16.45
N SER A 70 0.64 8.46 -16.15
CA SER A 70 1.70 7.88 -15.32
C SER A 70 1.22 7.57 -13.90
N TYR A 71 0.42 8.45 -13.31
CA TYR A 71 -0.20 8.27 -11.99
C TYR A 71 -1.11 7.02 -11.98
N VAL A 72 -1.95 6.86 -12.99
CA VAL A 72 -2.85 5.71 -13.09
C VAL A 72 -2.06 4.40 -13.21
N TRP A 73 -1.07 4.34 -14.12
CA TRP A 73 -0.27 3.13 -14.31
C TRP A 73 0.51 2.73 -13.06
N LEU A 74 1.13 3.69 -12.39
CA LEU A 74 1.84 3.44 -11.14
C LEU A 74 0.87 3.02 -10.02
N GLY A 75 -0.31 3.63 -9.95
CA GLY A 75 -1.36 3.22 -9.03
C GLY A 75 -1.77 1.76 -9.25
N GLN A 76 -2.01 1.37 -10.51
CA GLN A 76 -2.32 -0.03 -10.84
C GLN A 76 -1.15 -0.97 -10.50
N ALA A 77 0.10 -0.60 -10.80
CA ALA A 77 1.28 -1.38 -10.47
C ALA A 77 1.44 -1.63 -8.97
N LEU A 78 1.07 -0.66 -8.14
CA LEU A 78 1.20 -0.69 -6.69
C LEU A 78 -0.08 -1.16 -5.97
N LEU A 79 -1.13 -1.51 -6.71
CA LEU A 79 -2.44 -1.88 -6.16
C LEU A 79 -2.35 -2.98 -5.09
N ALA A 80 -1.51 -3.99 -5.30
CA ALA A 80 -1.34 -5.09 -4.35
C ALA A 80 -0.63 -4.69 -3.04
N MET A 81 0.01 -3.51 -3.00
CA MET A 81 0.64 -2.98 -1.80
C MET A 81 -0.37 -2.41 -0.81
N LEU A 82 -1.59 -2.09 -1.24
CA LEU A 82 -2.60 -1.46 -0.41
C LEU A 82 -3.18 -2.41 0.65
N PRO A 83 -3.60 -1.90 1.83
CA PRO A 83 -4.11 -2.70 2.93
C PRO A 83 -5.59 -3.11 2.73
N TRP A 84 -5.84 -4.00 1.78
CA TRP A 84 -7.19 -4.38 1.35
C TRP A 84 -7.72 -5.68 1.97
N ASN A 85 -6.83 -6.51 2.52
CA ASN A 85 -7.21 -7.85 2.94
C ASN A 85 -6.71 -8.17 4.35
N LEU A 86 -7.50 -8.94 5.07
CA LEU A 86 -7.06 -9.69 6.25
C LEU A 86 -6.05 -10.77 5.85
N ASP A 87 -5.11 -11.06 6.75
CA ASP A 87 -4.31 -12.27 6.66
C ASP A 87 -5.24 -13.48 7.02
N ALA A 88 -5.52 -14.32 6.01
CA ALA A 88 -6.42 -15.47 6.19
C ALA A 88 -5.92 -16.45 7.26
N GLU A 89 -4.60 -16.58 7.42
CA GLU A 89 -3.99 -17.44 8.41
C GLU A 89 -4.14 -16.85 9.82
N VAL A 90 -3.92 -15.54 9.98
CA VAL A 90 -4.21 -14.84 11.25
C VAL A 90 -5.68 -14.97 11.62
N ARG A 91 -6.58 -14.82 10.64
CA ARG A 91 -8.01 -15.01 10.84
C ARG A 91 -8.33 -16.41 11.35
N THR A 92 -7.75 -17.43 10.73
CA THR A 92 -7.94 -18.84 11.15
C THR A 92 -7.40 -19.07 12.54
N MET A 93 -6.20 -18.60 12.86
CA MET A 93 -5.59 -18.75 14.17
C MET A 93 -6.37 -18.05 15.29
N VAL A 94 -6.89 -16.86 15.02
CA VAL A 94 -7.72 -16.16 16.01
C VAL A 94 -9.04 -16.88 16.24
N ARG A 95 -9.71 -17.36 15.19
CA ARG A 95 -10.98 -18.07 15.29
C ARG A 95 -10.87 -19.44 15.99
N SER A 96 -9.76 -20.14 15.78
CA SER A 96 -9.51 -21.47 16.40
C SER A 96 -8.85 -21.39 17.77
N GLY A 97 -8.49 -20.17 18.24
CA GLY A 97 -7.68 -20.00 19.46
C GLY A 97 -6.20 -20.37 19.29
N ALA A 98 -5.78 -20.83 18.10
CA ALA A 98 -4.40 -21.23 17.81
C ALA A 98 -3.40 -20.06 17.90
N VAL A 99 -3.87 -18.83 17.99
CA VAL A 99 -3.02 -17.65 18.28
C VAL A 99 -2.22 -17.83 19.59
N ALA A 100 -2.72 -18.63 20.54
CA ALA A 100 -2.02 -18.97 21.77
C ALA A 100 -0.66 -19.66 21.52
N TYR A 101 -0.54 -20.47 20.46
CA TYR A 101 0.73 -21.10 20.09
C TYR A 101 1.77 -20.09 19.56
N GLU A 102 1.32 -18.98 18.96
CA GLU A 102 2.25 -17.91 18.55
C GLU A 102 2.83 -17.16 19.76
N LEU A 103 2.11 -17.10 20.89
CA LEU A 103 2.60 -16.51 22.14
C LEU A 103 3.69 -17.34 22.82
N CYS A 104 3.76 -18.64 22.53
CA CYS A 104 4.83 -19.51 23.05
C CYS A 104 6.18 -19.28 22.34
N ARG A 105 6.18 -18.53 21.24
CA ARG A 105 7.41 -18.22 20.51
C ARG A 105 8.14 -17.02 21.17
N PRO A 106 9.47 -17.02 21.24
CA PRO A 106 10.24 -15.94 21.82
C PRO A 106 10.36 -14.72 20.88
N ILE A 107 9.23 -14.30 20.26
CA ILE A 107 9.17 -13.17 19.32
C ILE A 107 7.93 -12.32 19.64
N ASP A 108 8.05 -11.02 19.42
CA ASP A 108 6.94 -10.08 19.59
C ASP A 108 5.84 -10.36 18.55
N LEU A 109 4.61 -10.60 19.02
CA LEU A 109 3.46 -10.95 18.18
C LEU A 109 3.10 -9.84 17.19
N TYR A 110 3.19 -8.55 17.61
CA TYR A 110 2.96 -7.43 16.72
C TYR A 110 3.99 -7.40 15.58
N GLY A 111 5.26 -7.56 15.91
CA GLY A 111 6.35 -7.63 14.95
C GLY A 111 6.20 -8.80 13.98
N LEU A 112 5.74 -9.97 14.46
CA LEU A 112 5.44 -11.13 13.64
C LEU A 112 4.34 -10.82 12.60
N TRP A 113 3.20 -10.27 13.03
CA TRP A 113 2.10 -9.93 12.14
C TRP A 113 2.46 -8.81 11.16
N TYR A 114 3.27 -7.84 11.61
CA TYR A 114 3.80 -6.79 10.76
C TYR A 114 4.75 -7.35 9.68
N ALA A 115 5.66 -8.26 10.05
CA ALA A 115 6.57 -8.93 9.10
C ALA A 115 5.79 -9.76 8.06
N ARG A 116 4.71 -10.43 8.48
CA ARG A 116 3.79 -11.12 7.56
C ARG A 116 3.14 -10.16 6.58
N ALA A 117 2.67 -9.00 7.06
CA ALA A 117 2.08 -7.97 6.21
C ALA A 117 3.09 -7.43 5.19
N VAL A 118 4.36 -7.23 5.56
CA VAL A 118 5.43 -6.83 4.63
C VAL A 118 5.55 -7.83 3.47
N ALA A 119 5.64 -9.12 3.75
CA ALA A 119 5.74 -10.14 2.70
C ALA A 119 4.51 -10.17 1.80
N GLN A 120 3.30 -10.10 2.40
CA GLN A 120 2.02 -10.11 1.67
C GLN A 120 1.84 -8.89 0.75
N ARG A 121 2.44 -7.75 1.08
CA ARG A 121 2.35 -6.51 0.27
C ARG A 121 3.45 -6.42 -0.77
N THR A 122 4.63 -6.94 -0.49
CA THR A 122 5.78 -6.80 -1.41
C THR A 122 5.78 -7.86 -2.53
N ALA A 123 5.57 -9.14 -2.22
CA ALA A 123 5.69 -10.20 -3.21
C ALA A 123 4.70 -10.08 -4.39
N PRO A 124 3.36 -9.92 -4.17
CA PRO A 124 2.43 -9.73 -5.27
C PRO A 124 2.65 -8.41 -6.03
N THR A 125 3.10 -7.36 -5.32
CA THR A 125 3.38 -6.07 -5.95
C THR A 125 4.54 -6.18 -6.93
N ILE A 126 5.66 -6.81 -6.54
CA ILE A 126 6.82 -6.99 -7.42
C ILE A 126 6.45 -7.86 -8.63
N LEU A 127 5.71 -8.95 -8.42
CA LEU A 127 5.27 -9.83 -9.52
C LEU A 127 4.41 -9.12 -10.58
N ARG A 128 3.68 -8.07 -10.19
CA ARG A 128 2.77 -7.34 -11.09
C ARG A 128 3.36 -6.03 -11.57
N ALA A 129 4.13 -5.32 -10.74
CA ALA A 129 4.65 -4.00 -11.07
C ALA A 129 5.63 -4.03 -12.24
N ALA A 130 6.53 -5.03 -12.31
CA ALA A 130 7.49 -5.14 -13.40
C ALA A 130 6.81 -5.38 -14.77
N PRO A 131 5.95 -6.39 -14.97
CA PRO A 131 5.27 -6.56 -16.25
C PRO A 131 4.28 -5.41 -16.54
N MET A 132 3.66 -4.81 -15.52
CA MET A 132 2.82 -3.61 -15.71
C MET A 132 3.63 -2.44 -16.26
N ALA A 133 4.83 -2.19 -15.74
CA ALA A 133 5.70 -1.15 -16.25
C ALA A 133 6.06 -1.39 -17.72
N VAL A 134 6.34 -2.65 -18.12
CA VAL A 134 6.60 -2.99 -19.52
C VAL A 134 5.38 -2.71 -20.39
N VAL A 135 4.19 -3.14 -20.00
CA VAL A 135 2.94 -2.86 -20.73
C VAL A 135 2.72 -1.36 -20.87
N ALA A 136 2.88 -0.60 -19.79
CA ALA A 136 2.62 0.83 -19.78
C ALA A 136 3.67 1.66 -20.55
N THR A 137 4.95 1.25 -20.55
CA THR A 137 6.02 2.01 -21.22
C THR A 137 6.22 1.63 -22.67
N VAL A 138 6.12 0.34 -22.99
CA VAL A 138 6.39 -0.21 -24.31
C VAL A 138 5.10 -0.62 -25.03
N GLY A 139 4.19 -1.29 -24.34
CA GLY A 139 2.95 -1.78 -24.93
C GLY A 139 2.05 -0.66 -25.42
N MET A 140 1.87 0.43 -24.67
CA MET A 140 1.00 1.53 -25.06
C MET A 140 1.47 2.24 -26.35
N PRO A 141 2.75 2.62 -26.49
CA PRO A 141 3.24 3.16 -27.76
C PRO A 141 3.09 2.21 -28.96
N LEU A 142 3.34 0.90 -28.78
CA LEU A 142 3.19 -0.09 -29.85
C LEU A 142 1.74 -0.23 -30.34
N LEU A 143 0.77 0.03 -29.48
CA LEU A 143 -0.65 0.05 -29.80
C LEU A 143 -1.14 1.39 -30.41
N GLY A 144 -0.22 2.35 -30.66
CA GLY A 144 -0.57 3.69 -31.13
C GLY A 144 -1.11 4.62 -30.02
N LEU A 145 -1.07 4.20 -28.76
CA LEU A 145 -1.55 4.93 -27.59
C LEU A 145 -0.39 5.61 -26.83
N GLY A 146 0.53 6.24 -27.57
CA GLY A 146 1.74 6.81 -27.00
C GLY A 146 1.52 7.88 -25.94
N GLU A 147 0.40 8.59 -25.97
CA GLU A 147 0.03 9.59 -24.94
C GLU A 147 -0.39 8.93 -23.61
N TRP A 148 -0.81 7.67 -23.66
CA TRP A 148 -1.23 6.89 -22.48
C TRP A 148 -0.08 6.15 -21.80
N ARG A 149 1.15 6.34 -22.28
CA ARG A 149 2.31 5.63 -21.72
C ARG A 149 2.64 6.07 -20.30
N LEU A 150 3.27 5.20 -19.57
CA LEU A 150 4.00 5.55 -18.35
C LEU A 150 5.25 6.35 -18.74
N SER A 151 5.29 7.62 -18.38
CA SER A 151 6.46 8.47 -18.60
C SER A 151 7.54 8.19 -17.56
N PRO A 152 8.83 8.40 -17.88
CA PRO A 152 9.90 8.31 -16.90
C PRO A 152 9.67 9.32 -15.76
N PRO A 153 10.32 9.13 -14.59
CA PRO A 153 10.22 10.08 -13.49
C PRO A 153 10.69 11.47 -13.93
N ALA A 154 10.09 12.50 -13.38
CA ALA A 154 10.36 13.90 -13.75
C ALA A 154 11.86 14.27 -13.63
N SER A 155 12.61 13.59 -12.78
CA SER A 155 14.07 13.66 -12.64
C SER A 155 14.58 12.40 -11.94
N LEU A 156 15.91 12.17 -11.99
CA LEU A 156 16.53 11.09 -11.20
C LEU A 156 16.26 11.26 -9.69
N ALA A 157 16.28 12.48 -9.20
CA ALA A 157 15.97 12.79 -7.81
C ALA A 157 14.49 12.48 -7.48
N ALA A 158 13.55 12.74 -8.39
CA ALA A 158 12.15 12.39 -8.25
C ALA A 158 11.96 10.86 -8.22
N GLY A 159 12.68 10.11 -9.05
CA GLY A 159 12.69 8.66 -9.04
C GLY A 159 13.23 8.08 -7.74
N ALA A 160 14.35 8.59 -7.25
CA ALA A 160 14.91 8.19 -5.96
C ALA A 160 13.98 8.55 -4.78
N GLY A 161 13.42 9.76 -4.80
CA GLY A 161 12.43 10.22 -3.82
C GLY A 161 11.17 9.34 -3.80
N PHE A 162 10.68 8.97 -4.99
CA PHE A 162 9.58 8.02 -5.13
C PHE A 162 9.91 6.66 -4.50
N ALA A 163 11.10 6.09 -4.77
CA ALA A 163 11.49 4.80 -4.20
C ALA A 163 11.50 4.83 -2.66
N VAL A 164 12.02 5.91 -2.06
CA VAL A 164 11.99 6.09 -0.60
C VAL A 164 10.55 6.26 -0.09
N ALA A 165 9.75 7.09 -0.77
CA ALA A 165 8.36 7.33 -0.39
C ALA A 165 7.50 6.06 -0.49
N ILE A 166 7.75 5.18 -1.48
CA ILE A 166 7.09 3.86 -1.60
C ILE A 166 7.49 2.93 -0.43
N GLY A 167 8.75 2.95 -0.01
CA GLY A 167 9.19 2.24 1.20
C GLY A 167 8.42 2.68 2.45
N CYS A 168 8.26 4.00 2.64
CA CYS A 168 7.45 4.55 3.73
C CYS A 168 5.94 4.25 3.58
N ALA A 169 5.41 4.28 2.34
CA ALA A 169 4.03 3.89 2.06
C ALA A 169 3.76 2.41 2.37
N LEU A 170 4.72 1.54 2.05
CA LEU A 170 4.66 0.12 2.43
C LEU A 170 4.60 -0.03 3.95
N ALA A 171 5.48 0.65 4.68
CA ALA A 171 5.47 0.63 6.14
C ALA A 171 4.12 1.10 6.72
N LEU A 172 3.58 2.19 6.19
CA LEU A 172 2.26 2.71 6.56
C LEU A 172 1.13 1.70 6.24
N GLY A 173 1.14 1.11 5.06
CA GLY A 173 0.18 0.08 4.65
C GLY A 173 0.24 -1.17 5.54
N CYS A 174 1.44 -1.58 5.95
CA CYS A 174 1.63 -2.70 6.90
C CYS A 174 1.07 -2.36 8.29
N ALA A 175 1.23 -1.12 8.76
CA ALA A 175 0.66 -0.68 10.03
C ALA A 175 -0.88 -0.73 10.01
N ILE A 176 -1.51 -0.27 8.93
CA ILE A 176 -2.98 -0.37 8.74
C ILE A 176 -3.41 -1.84 8.67
N SER A 177 -2.69 -2.69 7.90
CA SER A 177 -2.99 -4.13 7.80
C SER A 177 -2.90 -4.83 9.16
N SER A 178 -1.91 -4.46 9.98
CA SER A 178 -1.77 -4.99 11.34
C SER A 178 -2.96 -4.59 12.23
N LEU A 179 -3.46 -3.35 12.11
CA LEU A 179 -4.67 -2.92 12.83
C LEU A 179 -5.91 -3.71 12.39
N ILE A 180 -6.06 -3.98 11.08
CA ILE A 180 -7.15 -4.82 10.58
C ILE A 180 -7.06 -6.22 11.17
N ASN A 181 -5.87 -6.83 11.22
CA ASN A 181 -5.68 -8.16 11.82
C ASN A 181 -5.96 -8.14 13.34
N ILE A 182 -5.51 -7.10 14.05
CA ILE A 182 -5.76 -6.93 15.49
C ILE A 182 -7.25 -6.81 15.79
N SER A 183 -8.03 -6.20 14.90
CA SER A 183 -9.48 -6.06 15.09
C SER A 183 -10.21 -7.39 15.23
N LEU A 184 -9.65 -8.49 14.69
CA LEU A 184 -10.16 -9.85 14.87
C LEU A 184 -10.23 -10.30 16.34
N LEU A 185 -9.39 -9.73 17.22
CA LEU A 185 -9.44 -10.04 18.66
C LEU A 185 -10.66 -9.43 19.35
N TRP A 186 -11.34 -8.49 18.70
CA TRP A 186 -12.49 -7.76 19.23
C TRP A 186 -13.80 -8.13 18.55
N THR A 187 -13.72 -8.59 17.31
CA THR A 187 -14.88 -8.89 16.46
C THR A 187 -14.73 -10.28 15.85
N VAL A 188 -15.72 -11.14 16.05
CA VAL A 188 -15.73 -12.50 15.45
C VAL A 188 -15.76 -12.44 13.92
N ALA A 189 -16.35 -11.38 13.36
CA ALA A 189 -16.44 -11.12 11.92
C ALA A 189 -15.85 -9.75 11.60
N ALA A 190 -14.57 -9.69 11.22
CA ALA A 190 -13.92 -8.46 10.83
C ALA A 190 -14.19 -8.06 9.36
N ASP A 191 -15.09 -8.78 8.66
CA ASP A 191 -15.39 -8.51 7.25
C ASP A 191 -15.91 -7.08 7.03
N GLY A 192 -16.74 -6.57 7.95
CA GLY A 192 -17.21 -5.18 7.92
C GLY A 192 -16.06 -4.16 8.06
N ILE A 193 -15.08 -4.43 8.92
CA ILE A 193 -13.90 -3.56 9.09
C ILE A 193 -13.05 -3.57 7.81
N VAL A 194 -12.90 -4.73 7.17
CA VAL A 194 -12.21 -4.83 5.87
C VAL A 194 -12.91 -4.00 4.82
N ILE A 195 -14.23 -4.13 4.67
CA ILE A 195 -15.01 -3.38 3.68
C ILE A 195 -14.85 -1.87 3.92
N VAL A 196 -15.05 -1.40 5.15
CA VAL A 196 -14.89 0.02 5.49
C VAL A 196 -13.46 0.50 5.19
N THR A 197 -12.44 -0.25 5.63
CA THR A 197 -11.04 0.13 5.40
C THR A 197 -10.71 0.15 3.92
N THR A 198 -11.15 -0.85 3.15
CA THR A 198 -10.94 -0.91 1.70
C THR A 198 -11.58 0.28 1.00
N THR A 199 -12.81 0.63 1.37
CA THR A 199 -13.51 1.79 0.83
C THR A 199 -12.76 3.08 1.14
N LEU A 200 -12.40 3.30 2.42
CA LEU A 200 -11.63 4.48 2.82
C LEU A 200 -10.29 4.57 2.09
N VAL A 201 -9.54 3.48 2.01
CA VAL A 201 -8.26 3.43 1.27
C VAL A 201 -8.49 3.75 -0.21
N SER A 202 -9.50 3.18 -0.85
CA SER A 202 -9.78 3.38 -2.28
C SER A 202 -10.03 4.85 -2.63
N PHE A 203 -10.83 5.54 -1.82
CA PHE A 203 -11.21 6.94 -2.09
C PHE A 203 -10.20 7.94 -1.53
N LEU A 204 -9.70 7.73 -0.31
CA LEU A 204 -8.90 8.74 0.40
C LEU A 204 -7.40 8.64 0.12
N SER A 205 -6.93 7.55 -0.50
CA SER A 205 -5.51 7.40 -0.87
C SER A 205 -5.14 8.07 -2.19
N GLY A 206 -6.13 8.46 -3.01
CA GLY A 206 -5.89 8.92 -4.37
C GLY A 206 -5.85 7.78 -5.40
N MET A 207 -6.21 6.54 -5.00
CA MET A 207 -6.14 5.38 -5.90
C MET A 207 -7.17 5.44 -7.03
N LEU A 208 -8.42 5.80 -6.71
CA LEU A 208 -9.49 5.97 -7.70
C LEU A 208 -9.44 7.34 -8.35
N ILE A 209 -9.32 8.39 -7.56
CA ILE A 209 -9.28 9.78 -8.02
C ILE A 209 -8.05 10.43 -7.42
N PRO A 210 -7.08 10.88 -8.24
CA PRO A 210 -5.93 11.65 -7.76
C PRO A 210 -6.38 12.83 -6.89
N LEU A 211 -5.74 13.02 -5.73
CA LEU A 211 -6.19 14.04 -4.78
C LEU A 211 -6.18 15.48 -5.34
N PRO A 212 -5.31 15.87 -6.27
CA PRO A 212 -5.39 17.17 -6.91
C PRO A 212 -6.70 17.44 -7.68
N LEU A 213 -7.43 16.39 -8.09
CA LEU A 213 -8.71 16.52 -8.79
C LEU A 213 -9.90 16.74 -7.83
N PHE A 214 -9.70 16.62 -6.52
CA PHE A 214 -10.73 16.92 -5.53
C PHE A 214 -10.90 18.43 -5.36
N PRO A 215 -12.09 18.92 -4.94
CA PRO A 215 -12.28 20.31 -4.55
C PRO A 215 -11.32 20.74 -3.43
N GLU A 216 -10.93 22.01 -3.39
CA GLU A 216 -9.92 22.54 -2.44
C GLU A 216 -10.25 22.22 -0.96
N TRP A 217 -11.53 22.35 -0.59
CA TRP A 217 -11.96 22.03 0.77
C TRP A 217 -11.72 20.57 1.16
N ALA A 218 -11.91 19.63 0.21
CA ALA A 218 -11.66 18.21 0.43
C ALA A 218 -10.16 17.92 0.47
N GLN A 219 -9.37 18.54 -0.41
CA GLN A 219 -7.92 18.39 -0.42
C GLN A 219 -7.29 18.78 0.93
N ALA A 220 -7.77 19.85 1.55
CA ALA A 220 -7.28 20.31 2.86
C ALA A 220 -7.45 19.21 3.93
N ALA A 221 -8.63 18.57 3.99
CA ALA A 221 -8.91 17.47 4.92
C ALA A 221 -8.09 16.21 4.57
N LEU A 222 -8.06 15.82 3.29
CA LEU A 222 -7.40 14.61 2.82
C LEU A 222 -5.88 14.64 3.04
N ARG A 223 -5.26 15.83 2.98
CA ARG A 223 -3.83 15.99 3.23
C ARG A 223 -3.42 15.58 4.65
N TRP A 224 -4.29 15.68 5.64
CA TRP A 224 -3.99 15.32 7.03
C TRP A 224 -4.19 13.84 7.33
N LEU A 225 -4.94 13.12 6.50
CA LEU A 225 -5.22 11.70 6.71
C LEU A 225 -4.01 10.82 6.32
N PRO A 226 -3.88 9.61 6.92
CA PRO A 226 -2.80 8.69 6.59
C PRO A 226 -2.88 8.18 5.15
N PHE A 227 -4.07 8.12 4.58
CA PHE A 227 -4.35 7.45 3.32
C PHE A 227 -3.62 8.07 2.13
N ALA A 228 -3.52 9.40 2.05
CA ALA A 228 -2.77 10.10 1.00
C ALA A 228 -1.31 9.62 0.90
N GLY A 229 -0.72 9.24 2.02
CA GLY A 229 0.64 8.70 2.10
C GLY A 229 0.81 7.32 1.46
N LEU A 230 -0.28 6.58 1.19
CA LEU A 230 -0.20 5.26 0.59
C LEU A 230 0.03 5.31 -0.93
N VAL A 231 -0.59 6.27 -1.62
CA VAL A 231 -0.61 6.36 -3.09
C VAL A 231 -0.29 7.77 -3.58
N ASP A 232 -1.13 8.75 -3.27
CA ASP A 232 -1.09 10.08 -3.88
C ASP A 232 0.27 10.76 -3.73
N LEU A 233 0.79 10.84 -2.51
CA LEU A 233 2.03 11.57 -2.26
C LEU A 233 3.25 10.96 -2.99
N PRO A 234 3.51 9.63 -2.93
CA PRO A 234 4.59 9.02 -3.71
C PRO A 234 4.45 9.24 -5.22
N LEU A 235 3.25 9.05 -5.77
CA LEU A 235 3.03 9.17 -7.21
C LEU A 235 3.22 10.61 -7.71
N ARG A 236 2.82 11.59 -6.92
CA ARG A 236 3.02 13.01 -7.22
C ARG A 236 4.49 13.43 -7.16
N ILE A 237 5.32 12.77 -6.35
CA ILE A 237 6.78 12.95 -6.37
C ILE A 237 7.34 12.41 -7.69
N TYR A 238 6.94 11.19 -8.09
CA TYR A 238 7.38 10.59 -9.34
C TYR A 238 7.08 11.46 -10.55
N THR A 239 5.84 11.95 -10.63
CA THR A 239 5.37 12.77 -11.76
C THR A 239 5.87 14.22 -11.72
N GLY A 240 6.59 14.63 -10.68
CA GLY A 240 7.09 16.00 -10.50
C GLY A 240 6.02 17.02 -10.11
N HIS A 241 4.78 16.58 -9.86
CA HIS A 241 3.73 17.46 -9.36
C HIS A 241 4.03 17.97 -7.93
N ILE A 242 4.75 17.16 -7.12
CA ILE A 242 5.41 17.60 -5.89
C ILE A 242 6.90 17.73 -6.21
N ALA A 243 7.44 18.95 -6.11
CA ALA A 243 8.87 19.19 -6.28
C ALA A 243 9.68 18.39 -5.24
N ILE A 244 10.95 18.07 -5.58
CA ILE A 244 11.82 17.27 -4.70
C ILE A 244 12.04 17.93 -3.32
N GLY A 245 11.99 19.27 -3.24
CA GLY A 245 12.01 20.00 -1.96
C GLY A 245 10.84 19.67 -1.03
N GLY A 246 9.73 19.16 -1.57
CA GLY A 246 8.57 18.67 -0.82
C GLY A 246 8.71 17.23 -0.29
N LEU A 247 9.81 16.53 -0.60
CA LEU A 247 10.01 15.14 -0.18
C LEU A 247 10.04 14.98 1.34
N VAL A 248 10.79 15.83 2.04
CA VAL A 248 10.95 15.74 3.51
C VAL A 248 9.61 15.85 4.24
N PRO A 249 8.74 16.84 3.97
CA PRO A 249 7.39 16.88 4.55
C PRO A 249 6.54 15.63 4.24
N VAL A 250 6.66 15.07 3.04
CA VAL A 250 5.95 13.83 2.66
C VAL A 250 6.41 12.66 3.52
N LEU A 251 7.72 12.44 3.59
CA LEU A 251 8.29 11.35 4.39
C LEU A 251 7.97 11.51 5.88
N ALA A 252 8.09 12.73 6.42
CA ALA A 252 7.75 13.03 7.81
C ALA A 252 6.28 12.67 8.12
N ARG A 253 5.35 12.96 7.21
CA ARG A 253 3.94 12.59 7.36
C ARG A 253 3.72 11.10 7.32
N GLN A 254 4.31 10.39 6.34
CA GLN A 254 4.21 8.94 6.22
C GLN A 254 4.77 8.24 7.48
N LEU A 255 5.95 8.65 7.93
CA LEU A 255 6.59 8.10 9.12
C LEU A 255 5.83 8.45 10.40
N GLY A 256 5.35 9.69 10.54
CA GLY A 256 4.54 10.11 11.68
C GLY A 256 3.27 9.27 11.84
N TRP A 257 2.53 9.09 10.75
CA TRP A 257 1.36 8.20 10.76
C TRP A 257 1.71 6.74 10.99
N THR A 258 2.81 6.25 10.39
CA THR A 258 3.28 4.88 10.63
C THR A 258 3.56 4.65 12.11
N ILE A 259 4.30 5.55 12.75
CA ILE A 259 4.61 5.47 14.19
C ILE A 259 3.32 5.51 15.02
N ALA A 260 2.41 6.46 14.74
CA ALA A 260 1.15 6.60 15.45
C ALA A 260 0.30 5.30 15.36
N LEU A 261 0.18 4.72 14.16
CA LEU A 261 -0.60 3.50 13.96
C LEU A 261 0.08 2.26 14.55
N VAL A 262 1.42 2.19 14.54
CA VAL A 262 2.19 1.12 15.20
C VAL A 262 2.00 1.18 16.72
N VAL A 263 2.09 2.36 17.32
CA VAL A 263 1.88 2.56 18.77
C VAL A 263 0.45 2.18 19.15
N LEU A 264 -0.54 2.67 18.38
CA LEU A 264 -1.95 2.32 18.57
C LEU A 264 -2.19 0.81 18.44
N GLY A 265 -1.60 0.18 17.42
CA GLY A 265 -1.72 -1.25 17.17
C GLY A 265 -1.13 -2.09 18.30
N ARG A 266 0.04 -1.76 18.80
CA ARG A 266 0.66 -2.43 19.96
C ARG A 266 -0.20 -2.30 21.22
N TRP A 267 -0.74 -1.12 21.47
CA TRP A 267 -1.63 -0.87 22.60
C TRP A 267 -2.93 -1.69 22.48
N LEU A 268 -3.57 -1.68 21.31
CA LEU A 268 -4.77 -2.48 21.06
C LEU A 268 -4.49 -3.97 21.17
N LEU A 269 -3.38 -4.47 20.61
CA LEU A 269 -2.99 -5.87 20.72
C LEU A 269 -2.84 -6.27 22.18
N GLY A 270 -2.13 -5.49 22.99
CA GLY A 270 -1.96 -5.76 24.42
C GLY A 270 -3.28 -5.81 25.19
N ARG A 271 -4.27 -4.98 24.80
CA ARG A 271 -5.62 -5.02 25.38
C ARG A 271 -6.45 -6.21 24.87
N GLY A 272 -6.36 -6.51 23.56
CA GLY A 272 -7.06 -7.62 22.95
C GLY A 272 -6.62 -8.98 23.50
N MET A 273 -5.33 -9.16 23.73
CA MET A 273 -4.76 -10.39 24.28
C MET A 273 -5.27 -10.73 25.68
N ARG A 274 -5.66 -9.75 26.49
CA ARG A 274 -6.28 -9.98 27.82
C ARG A 274 -7.69 -10.57 27.75
N ARG A 275 -8.30 -10.56 26.55
CA ARG A 275 -9.66 -11.08 26.30
C ARG A 275 -9.67 -12.45 25.61
N VAL A 276 -8.50 -12.88 25.11
CA VAL A 276 -8.38 -14.20 24.48
C VAL A 276 -8.46 -15.26 25.56
N VAL A 277 -9.60 -15.94 25.64
CA VAL A 277 -9.78 -17.12 26.49
C VAL A 277 -9.31 -18.31 25.69
N VAL A 278 -8.29 -19.01 26.17
CA VAL A 278 -7.86 -20.30 25.60
C VAL A 278 -8.95 -21.31 25.93
N GLN A 279 -9.72 -21.74 24.92
CA GLN A 279 -10.65 -22.86 25.11
C GLN A 279 -9.82 -24.14 25.28
N GLY A 280 -9.82 -24.74 26.45
CA GLY A 280 -9.12 -25.97 26.75
C GLY A 280 -8.38 -25.97 28.08
N GLY A 281 -8.72 -25.11 29.03
CA GLY A 281 -8.30 -25.17 30.42
C GLY A 281 -9.43 -25.66 31.31
#